data_8e7ca13fb6b12676dc9f0f4b7eaed002
#
_entry.id   8e7ca13fb6b12676dc9f0f4b7eaed002
#
_cell.length_a   1.000
_cell.length_b   1.000
_cell.length_c   1.000
_cell.angle_alpha   90.00
_cell.angle_beta   90.00
_cell.angle_gamma   90.00
#
_symmetry.space_group_name_H-M   'P 1'
#
loop_
_entity.id
_entity.type
_entity.pdbx_description
1 polymer ?
#
loop_
_entity_poly.entity_id
_entity_poly.type
_entity_poly.pdbx_seq_one_letter_code
_entity_poly.pdbx_strand_id
1 'polypeptide(L)'
;MXFVKSLFSFSSALIIFCGGIAQAVTEVQWWHAMGGVNGERVDKISSDFNASQSQYKVVPVYKGNYTETMTAAIAAYRAKSQPHIVQVFEVGTATMMAAKGAVYPVEQVMKDSGEKFDKSDFLPAVISYYQTPEGEXLSMPFNSSTPVLWYNADALKKAGVGVPITWAEMKSASEKLLASGMDCGFSXGWQSWVMVENYSAWHDLEIGTQENGFAGLDTKFSINNKNVKRILGQISDWSKKGIFKYGGRRGDSLSMFTNGECAMWMNSSAYYGSIKXQAKFNYAQSMLPLDTEASSSRQNSIIGGATLWVLKGHKSDDYKGVAKFMNYLSSPAVQAWWHQETGYVPITKSAYELSKSQGFYQSNPGTDTAIKQLNLNQPTPNSRGLRFGNFVQVRDIINEEMEAIWNGSKSSSNAMDAAAKRGDALLRKFERANK
;
A
#
# COMPACT_ATOMS: atom_id res chain seq x y z
N MET A 1 -61.22 6.24 -80.63
CA MET A 1 -61.30 6.53 -79.16
C MET A 1 -60.79 5.30 -78.43
N UNK A 2 -59.33 5.08 -77.76
CA UNK A 2 -58.89 4.33 -77.18
C UNK A 2 -58.43 4.55 -76.19
N PHE A 3 -58.77 4.27 -75.44
CA PHE A 3 -58.31 4.45 -74.10
C PHE A 3 -57.04 3.62 -73.82
N VAL A 4 -55.93 4.27 -73.61
CA VAL A 4 -54.72 3.58 -73.16
C VAL A 4 -54.79 3.50 -71.62
N LYS A 5 -54.76 2.26 -71.11
CA LYS A 5 -54.62 2.00 -69.65
C LYS A 5 -53.12 1.88 -69.30
N SER A 6 -52.67 2.79 -68.57
CA SER A 6 -51.30 2.78 -67.99
C SER A 6 -51.28 1.91 -66.72
N LEU A 7 -50.45 0.88 -66.75
CA LEU A 7 -50.19 0.03 -65.56
C LEU A 7 -49.01 0.63 -64.76
N PHE A 8 -49.33 1.10 -63.60
CA PHE A 8 -48.27 1.47 -62.62
C PHE A 8 -47.86 0.25 -61.82
N SER A 9 -46.64 -0.15 -62.04
CA SER A 9 -46.04 -1.23 -61.27
C SER A 9 -45.41 -0.60 -59.98
N PHE A 10 -45.96 -0.97 -58.82
CA PHE A 10 -45.38 -0.58 -57.51
C PHE A 10 -44.34 -1.63 -57.14
N SER A 11 -43.05 -1.27 -57.24
CA SER A 11 -41.99 -2.08 -56.68
C SER A 11 -41.86 -1.71 -55.21
N SER A 12 -42.27 -2.62 -54.34
CA SER A 12 -42.05 -2.47 -52.90
C SER A 12 -40.59 -2.85 -52.58
N ALA A 13 -39.76 -1.88 -52.33
CA ALA A 13 -38.40 -2.10 -51.83
C ALA A 13 -38.50 -2.52 -50.37
N LEU A 14 -38.16 -3.76 -50.09
CA LEU A 14 -38.07 -4.28 -48.71
C LEU A 14 -36.77 -3.73 -48.11
N ILE A 15 -36.89 -2.74 -47.27
CA ILE A 15 -35.72 -2.23 -46.54
C ILE A 15 -35.51 -3.16 -45.35
N ILE A 16 -34.51 -4.03 -45.48
CA ILE A 16 -34.10 -4.89 -44.39
C ILE A 16 -33.27 -4.04 -43.46
N PHE A 17 -33.85 -3.64 -42.33
CA PHE A 17 -33.11 -3.01 -41.25
C PHE A 17 -32.29 -4.09 -40.55
N CYS A 18 -31.03 -4.22 -40.93
CA CYS A 18 -30.07 -4.97 -40.10
C CYS A 18 -29.76 -4.09 -38.88
N GLY A 19 -30.64 -4.17 -37.90
CA GLY A 19 -30.36 -3.58 -36.60
C GLY A 19 -29.29 -4.41 -35.91
N GLY A 20 -28.04 -3.95 -35.92
CA GLY A 20 -27.02 -4.58 -35.12
C GLY A 20 -27.43 -4.46 -33.66
N ILE A 21 -27.53 -5.61 -32.97
CA ILE A 21 -27.77 -5.61 -31.52
C ILE A 21 -26.49 -5.09 -30.90
N ALA A 22 -26.55 -3.85 -30.39
CA ALA A 22 -25.43 -3.30 -29.62
C ALA A 22 -25.30 -4.11 -28.34
N GLN A 23 -24.17 -4.77 -28.15
CA GLN A 23 -23.90 -5.50 -26.90
C GLN A 23 -23.83 -4.51 -25.76
N ALA A 24 -24.55 -4.79 -24.69
CA ALA A 24 -24.48 -3.98 -23.48
C ALA A 24 -23.08 -4.08 -22.89
N VAL A 25 -22.55 -2.95 -22.44
CA VAL A 25 -21.26 -2.90 -21.77
C VAL A 25 -21.39 -3.55 -20.39
N THR A 26 -20.47 -4.44 -20.05
CA THR A 26 -20.43 -5.09 -18.74
C THR A 26 -19.69 -4.16 -17.78
N GLU A 27 -20.36 -3.78 -16.69
CA GLU A 27 -19.76 -2.92 -15.67
C GLU A 27 -19.02 -3.77 -14.63
N VAL A 28 -17.85 -3.29 -14.22
CA VAL A 28 -17.02 -3.90 -13.19
C VAL A 28 -16.84 -2.86 -12.09
N GLN A 29 -17.35 -3.14 -10.91
CA GLN A 29 -17.26 -2.23 -9.75
C GLN A 29 -15.94 -2.44 -9.04
N TRP A 30 -15.22 -1.35 -8.80
CA TRP A 30 -13.96 -1.36 -8.07
C TRP A 30 -14.05 -0.39 -6.90
N TRP A 31 -14.08 -0.92 -5.67
CA TRP A 31 -14.09 -0.09 -4.46
C TRP A 31 -12.66 0.10 -3.98
N HIS A 32 -12.30 1.35 -3.69
CA HIS A 32 -10.92 1.68 -3.37
C HIS A 32 -10.82 2.76 -2.30
N ALA A 33 -9.61 2.92 -1.78
CA ALA A 33 -9.31 3.82 -0.67
C ALA A 33 -8.34 4.95 -1.07
N MET A 34 -8.19 5.22 -2.37
CA MET A 34 -7.25 6.22 -2.85
C MET A 34 -7.92 7.58 -2.89
N GLY A 35 -7.60 8.44 -1.94
CA GLY A 35 -8.11 9.81 -1.92
C GLY A 35 -7.15 10.78 -2.59
N GLY A 36 -7.58 12.03 -2.71
CA GLY A 36 -6.75 13.11 -3.20
C GLY A 36 -6.15 12.86 -4.57
N VAL A 37 -4.89 13.21 -4.72
CA VAL A 37 -4.17 13.11 -6.00
C VAL A 37 -4.14 11.66 -6.49
N ASN A 38 -3.93 10.70 -5.59
CA ASN A 38 -3.89 9.30 -6.00
C ASN A 38 -5.26 8.80 -6.47
N GLY A 39 -6.34 9.34 -5.91
CA GLY A 39 -7.69 9.06 -6.39
C GLY A 39 -7.91 9.55 -7.81
N GLU A 40 -7.38 10.73 -8.13
CA GLU A 40 -7.42 11.26 -9.50
C GLU A 40 -6.70 10.32 -10.46
N ARG A 41 -5.57 9.75 -10.03
CA ARG A 41 -4.80 8.81 -10.84
C ARG A 41 -5.53 7.48 -11.03
N VAL A 42 -6.24 7.01 -10.02
CA VAL A 42 -7.11 5.84 -10.13
C VAL A 42 -8.20 6.09 -11.18
N ASP A 43 -8.80 7.27 -11.14
CA ASP A 43 -9.83 7.65 -12.13
C ASP A 43 -9.24 7.65 -13.53
N LYS A 44 -8.02 8.16 -13.69
CA LYS A 44 -7.36 8.17 -15.01
C LYS A 44 -7.08 6.76 -15.51
N ILE A 45 -6.55 5.88 -14.66
CA ILE A 45 -6.31 4.48 -15.04
C ILE A 45 -7.61 3.84 -15.53
N SER A 46 -8.68 4.04 -14.76
CA SER A 46 -9.98 3.45 -15.09
C SER A 46 -10.53 3.99 -16.40
N SER A 47 -10.49 5.32 -16.58
CA SER A 47 -11.02 5.93 -17.80
C SER A 47 -10.17 5.57 -19.02
N ASP A 48 -8.85 5.45 -18.88
CA ASP A 48 -7.98 5.02 -19.99
C ASP A 48 -8.29 3.59 -20.40
N PHE A 49 -8.49 2.69 -19.41
CA PHE A 49 -8.91 1.32 -19.72
C PHE A 49 -10.25 1.31 -20.45
N ASN A 50 -11.20 2.09 -19.93
CA ASN A 50 -12.54 2.14 -20.51
C ASN A 50 -12.53 2.67 -21.95
N ALA A 51 -11.61 3.59 -22.25
CA ALA A 51 -11.46 4.12 -23.61
C ALA A 51 -10.75 3.15 -24.56
N SER A 52 -10.02 2.17 -24.04
CA SER A 52 -9.19 1.28 -24.84
C SER A 52 -9.99 0.13 -25.46
N GLN A 53 -11.21 -0.11 -25.01
CA GLN A 53 -12.04 -1.21 -25.51
C GLN A 53 -13.49 -0.90 -25.20
N SER A 54 -14.42 -1.65 -25.78
CA SER A 54 -15.85 -1.35 -25.68
C SER A 54 -16.69 -2.40 -24.97
N GLN A 55 -16.07 -3.48 -24.48
CA GLN A 55 -16.81 -4.58 -23.84
C GLN A 55 -17.04 -4.36 -22.35
N TYR A 56 -16.10 -3.71 -21.67
CA TYR A 56 -16.11 -3.60 -20.21
C TYR A 56 -15.93 -2.16 -19.80
N LYS A 57 -16.59 -1.80 -18.69
CA LYS A 57 -16.46 -0.47 -18.10
C LYS A 57 -16.16 -0.64 -16.62
N VAL A 58 -14.97 -0.26 -16.22
CA VAL A 58 -14.60 -0.22 -14.79
C VAL A 58 -15.18 1.04 -14.17
N VAL A 59 -15.87 0.88 -13.04
CA VAL A 59 -16.47 1.97 -12.29
C VAL A 59 -15.76 2.04 -10.94
N PRO A 60 -14.76 2.94 -10.78
CA PRO A 60 -14.09 3.09 -9.49
C PRO A 60 -14.96 3.88 -8.53
N VAL A 61 -15.03 3.42 -7.28
CA VAL A 61 -15.81 4.08 -6.23
C VAL A 61 -14.92 4.23 -5.00
N TYR A 62 -14.67 5.46 -4.61
CA TYR A 62 -13.91 5.75 -3.40
C TYR A 62 -14.79 5.47 -2.17
N LYS A 63 -14.30 4.67 -1.24
CA LYS A 63 -15.07 4.24 -0.06
C LYS A 63 -14.47 4.74 1.26
N GLY A 64 -13.57 5.72 1.21
CA GLY A 64 -12.92 6.22 2.40
C GLY A 64 -11.52 5.62 2.55
N ASN A 65 -10.99 5.65 3.75
CA ASN A 65 -9.66 5.10 3.99
C ASN A 65 -9.67 3.57 3.90
N TYR A 66 -8.51 2.95 4.07
CA TYR A 66 -8.39 1.50 3.94
C TYR A 66 -9.33 0.73 4.88
N THR A 67 -9.43 1.17 6.13
CA THR A 67 -10.29 0.51 7.11
C THR A 67 -11.76 0.66 6.71
N GLU A 68 -12.15 1.86 6.31
CA GLU A 68 -13.53 2.12 5.87
C GLU A 68 -13.89 1.31 4.63
N THR A 69 -12.96 1.23 3.67
CA THR A 69 -13.19 0.46 2.44
C THR A 69 -13.37 -1.03 2.75
N MET A 70 -12.51 -1.58 3.59
CA MET A 70 -12.59 -2.99 3.97
C MET A 70 -13.89 -3.29 4.71
N THR A 71 -14.25 -2.42 5.66
CA THR A 71 -15.49 -2.58 6.43
C THR A 71 -16.71 -2.52 5.51
N ALA A 72 -16.72 -1.59 4.55
CA ALA A 72 -17.83 -1.47 3.60
C ALA A 72 -17.95 -2.72 2.73
N ALA A 73 -16.82 -3.30 2.28
CA ALA A 73 -16.85 -4.49 1.44
C ALA A 73 -17.35 -5.71 2.21
N ILE A 74 -16.96 -5.85 3.48
CA ILE A 74 -17.44 -6.95 4.32
C ILE A 74 -18.96 -6.86 4.51
N ALA A 75 -19.45 -5.67 4.83
CA ALA A 75 -20.88 -5.44 5.00
C ALA A 75 -21.65 -5.71 3.70
N ALA A 76 -21.10 -5.26 2.58
CA ALA A 76 -21.73 -5.45 1.26
C ALA A 76 -21.79 -6.93 0.89
N TYR A 77 -20.75 -7.70 1.21
CA TYR A 77 -20.74 -9.12 0.92
C TYR A 77 -21.83 -9.85 1.72
N ARG A 78 -21.97 -9.50 2.98
CA ARG A 78 -23.04 -10.08 3.83
C ARG A 78 -24.43 -9.74 3.28
N ALA A 79 -24.57 -8.56 2.68
CA ALA A 79 -25.85 -8.10 2.10
C ALA A 79 -26.01 -8.54 0.64
N LYS A 80 -25.05 -9.30 0.07
CA LYS A 80 -25.04 -9.76 -1.32
C LYS A 80 -25.05 -8.59 -2.31
N SER A 81 -24.33 -7.50 -1.96
CA SER A 81 -24.19 -6.31 -2.80
C SER A 81 -22.74 -5.90 -2.97
N GLN A 82 -21.82 -6.86 -2.89
CA GLN A 82 -20.40 -6.62 -2.94
C GLN A 82 -19.93 -6.16 -4.33
N PRO A 83 -18.84 -5.37 -4.40
CA PRO A 83 -18.24 -5.05 -5.68
C PRO A 83 -17.52 -6.27 -6.26
N HIS A 84 -17.07 -6.15 -7.50
CA HIS A 84 -16.23 -7.17 -8.12
C HIS A 84 -14.83 -7.16 -7.54
N ILE A 85 -14.29 -5.95 -7.31
CA ILE A 85 -12.91 -5.72 -6.88
C ILE A 85 -12.95 -4.80 -5.65
N VAL A 86 -12.17 -5.17 -4.62
CA VAL A 86 -11.97 -4.28 -3.47
C VAL A 86 -10.47 -4.18 -3.18
N GLN A 87 -10.01 -2.96 -2.94
CA GLN A 87 -8.64 -2.69 -2.53
C GLN A 87 -8.54 -2.88 -1.02
N VAL A 88 -7.64 -3.79 -0.61
CA VAL A 88 -7.45 -4.08 0.82
C VAL A 88 -5.97 -3.91 1.15
N PHE A 89 -5.69 -3.17 2.24
CA PHE A 89 -4.31 -2.93 2.64
C PHE A 89 -3.70 -4.19 3.26
N GLU A 90 -2.38 -4.19 3.34
CA GLU A 90 -1.62 -5.41 3.63
C GLU A 90 -2.02 -6.07 4.95
N VAL A 91 -2.38 -5.30 5.96
CA VAL A 91 -2.74 -5.89 7.26
C VAL A 91 -4.09 -6.60 7.26
N GLY A 92 -4.87 -6.43 6.20
CA GLY A 92 -6.12 -7.16 6.03
C GLY A 92 -5.95 -8.54 5.39
N THR A 93 -4.72 -8.91 5.01
CA THR A 93 -4.49 -10.12 4.21
C THR A 93 -4.98 -11.40 4.91
N ALA A 94 -4.61 -11.59 6.18
CA ALA A 94 -5.02 -12.81 6.88
C ALA A 94 -6.54 -12.90 7.01
N THR A 95 -7.21 -11.79 7.26
CA THR A 95 -8.67 -11.74 7.34
C THR A 95 -9.30 -12.11 5.99
N MET A 96 -8.76 -11.56 4.89
CA MET A 96 -9.27 -11.90 3.56
C MET A 96 -9.03 -13.37 3.21
N MET A 97 -7.85 -13.90 3.58
CA MET A 97 -7.55 -15.31 3.34
C MET A 97 -8.52 -16.24 4.09
N ALA A 98 -8.95 -15.83 5.26
CA ALA A 98 -9.90 -16.62 6.07
C ALA A 98 -11.32 -16.58 5.46
N ALA A 99 -11.62 -15.62 4.61
CA ALA A 99 -12.93 -15.48 3.97
C ALA A 99 -12.99 -16.27 2.65
N LYS A 100 -12.74 -17.57 2.74
CA LYS A 100 -12.58 -18.43 1.56
C LYS A 100 -13.80 -18.48 0.65
N GLY A 101 -14.99 -18.37 1.23
CA GLY A 101 -16.21 -18.37 0.44
C GLY A 101 -16.44 -17.08 -0.32
N ALA A 102 -15.77 -16.01 0.06
CA ALA A 102 -15.96 -14.68 -0.53
C ALA A 102 -14.90 -14.32 -1.57
N VAL A 103 -13.69 -14.85 -1.42
CA VAL A 103 -12.55 -14.45 -2.25
C VAL A 103 -12.39 -15.41 -3.44
N TYR A 104 -12.25 -14.82 -4.61
CA TYR A 104 -11.93 -15.54 -5.85
C TYR A 104 -10.44 -15.27 -6.11
N PRO A 105 -9.55 -16.26 -5.83
CA PRO A 105 -8.10 -15.98 -5.98
C PRO A 105 -7.78 -15.44 -7.37
N VAL A 106 -6.98 -14.38 -7.42
CA VAL A 106 -6.73 -13.72 -8.69
C VAL A 106 -6.04 -14.63 -9.70
N GLU A 107 -5.15 -15.51 -9.23
CA GLU A 107 -4.50 -16.47 -10.13
C GLU A 107 -5.54 -17.35 -10.81
N GLN A 108 -6.58 -17.78 -10.09
CA GLN A 108 -7.65 -18.59 -10.65
C GLN A 108 -8.55 -17.76 -11.57
N VAL A 109 -8.80 -16.49 -11.22
CA VAL A 109 -9.57 -15.58 -12.09
C VAL A 109 -8.90 -15.48 -13.46
N MET A 110 -7.58 -15.27 -13.47
CA MET A 110 -6.83 -15.13 -14.71
C MET A 110 -6.86 -16.42 -15.53
N LYS A 111 -6.67 -17.57 -14.86
CA LYS A 111 -6.70 -18.87 -15.52
C LYS A 111 -8.09 -19.16 -16.11
N ASP A 112 -9.14 -18.98 -15.32
CA ASP A 112 -10.51 -19.25 -15.75
C ASP A 112 -10.94 -18.34 -16.90
N SER A 113 -10.38 -17.12 -16.96
CA SER A 113 -10.71 -16.14 -18.00
C SER A 113 -9.80 -16.25 -19.23
N GLY A 114 -8.84 -17.16 -19.23
CA GLY A 114 -7.92 -17.34 -20.33
C GLY A 114 -6.91 -16.23 -20.52
N GLU A 115 -6.63 -15.47 -19.45
CA GLU A 115 -5.69 -14.36 -19.50
C GLU A 115 -4.29 -14.82 -19.06
N LYS A 116 -3.28 -14.32 -19.76
CA LYS A 116 -1.89 -14.62 -19.40
C LYS A 116 -1.56 -13.97 -18.07
N PHE A 117 -0.87 -14.72 -17.20
CA PHE A 117 -0.50 -14.22 -15.89
C PHE A 117 0.89 -14.77 -15.51
N ASP A 118 1.91 -13.92 -15.63
CA ASP A 118 3.29 -14.32 -15.36
C ASP A 118 3.71 -13.86 -13.98
N LYS A 119 3.60 -14.76 -12.99
CA LYS A 119 3.96 -14.46 -11.61
C LYS A 119 5.45 -14.14 -11.49
N SER A 120 6.29 -14.68 -12.37
CA SER A 120 7.73 -14.50 -12.25
C SER A 120 8.19 -13.07 -12.54
N ASP A 121 7.34 -12.25 -13.18
CA ASP A 121 7.67 -10.86 -13.44
C ASP A 121 7.40 -9.95 -12.23
N PHE A 122 6.62 -10.43 -11.25
CA PHE A 122 6.34 -9.61 -10.07
C PHE A 122 7.53 -9.60 -9.13
N LEU A 123 7.74 -8.47 -8.44
CA LEU A 123 8.80 -8.36 -7.45
C LEU A 123 8.55 -9.35 -6.31
N PRO A 124 9.53 -10.18 -5.95
CA PRO A 124 9.32 -11.18 -4.90
C PRO A 124 8.86 -10.58 -3.57
N ALA A 125 9.40 -9.42 -3.17
CA ALA A 125 9.01 -8.78 -1.90
C ALA A 125 7.54 -8.38 -1.89
N VAL A 126 6.94 -8.18 -3.06
CA VAL A 126 5.52 -7.83 -3.18
C VAL A 126 4.68 -9.10 -3.24
N ILE A 127 4.97 -9.98 -4.20
CA ILE A 127 4.08 -11.10 -4.47
C ILE A 127 4.07 -12.12 -3.33
N SER A 128 5.21 -12.34 -2.66
CA SER A 128 5.29 -13.31 -1.58
C SER A 128 4.41 -12.94 -0.39
N TYR A 129 4.14 -11.67 -0.20
CA TYR A 129 3.26 -11.21 0.88
C TYR A 129 1.82 -11.70 0.67
N TYR A 130 1.40 -11.88 -0.59
CA TYR A 130 0.00 -12.12 -0.95
C TYR A 130 -0.26 -13.52 -1.50
N GLN A 131 0.65 -14.44 -1.25
CA GLN A 131 0.52 -15.83 -1.69
C GLN A 131 0.13 -16.73 -0.53
N THR A 132 -0.55 -17.83 -0.87
CA THR A 132 -0.71 -18.94 0.09
C THR A 132 0.66 -19.59 0.31
N PRO A 133 0.80 -20.43 1.35
CA PRO A 133 2.03 -21.20 1.51
C PRO A 133 2.40 -22.03 0.27
N GLU A 134 1.43 -22.42 -0.55
CA GLU A 134 1.65 -23.18 -1.77
C GLU A 134 1.99 -22.31 -2.98
N GLY A 135 1.98 -20.98 -2.81
CA GLY A 135 2.39 -20.05 -3.85
C GLY A 135 1.30 -19.53 -4.78
N GLU A 136 0.03 -19.68 -4.36
CA GLU A 136 -1.08 -19.14 -5.18
C GLU A 136 -1.34 -17.66 -4.87
N UNK A 137 -1.30 -16.55 -5.72
CA UNK A 137 -1.47 -15.38 -5.57
C UNK A 137 -2.76 -15.27 -5.39
N LEU A 138 -3.19 -14.63 -4.43
CA LEU A 138 -4.57 -14.48 -3.99
C LEU A 138 -5.19 -13.18 -4.44
N SER A 139 -4.40 -12.14 -4.53
CA SER A 139 -4.87 -10.81 -4.91
C SER A 139 -3.86 -10.16 -5.84
N MET A 140 -4.34 -9.21 -6.65
CA MET A 140 -3.48 -8.57 -7.65
C MET A 140 -2.69 -7.44 -7.00
N PRO A 141 -1.37 -7.51 -7.01
CA PRO A 141 -0.57 -6.38 -6.54
C PRO A 141 -0.91 -5.12 -7.36
N PHE A 142 -0.98 -3.99 -6.67
CA PHE A 142 -1.32 -2.72 -7.31
C PHE A 142 -0.48 -1.58 -6.76
N ASN A 143 -0.61 -1.28 -5.46
CA ASN A 143 0.06 -0.13 -4.86
C ASN A 143 0.80 -0.55 -3.61
N SER A 144 2.04 -0.95 -3.80
CA SER A 144 2.95 -1.31 -2.71
C SER A 144 3.96 -0.21 -2.50
N SER A 145 4.29 0.04 -1.24
CA SER A 145 5.31 1.02 -0.87
C SER A 145 6.11 0.46 0.31
N THR A 146 7.06 1.24 0.78
CA THR A 146 7.75 0.96 2.03
C THR A 146 8.12 2.31 2.65
N PRO A 147 8.30 2.40 3.96
CA PRO A 147 8.65 3.71 4.53
C PRO A 147 10.08 4.07 4.18
N VAL A 148 10.29 5.35 4.00
CA VAL A 148 11.62 5.90 3.74
C VAL A 148 11.82 7.12 4.65
N LEU A 149 13.05 7.63 4.68
CA LEU A 149 13.35 8.89 5.38
C LEU A 149 13.30 10.02 4.35
N TRP A 150 12.22 10.81 4.38
CA TRP A 150 12.11 12.03 3.60
C TRP A 150 12.86 13.15 4.30
N TYR A 151 13.59 13.99 3.56
CA TYR A 151 14.31 15.09 4.17
C TYR A 151 14.28 16.35 3.31
N ASN A 152 14.34 17.47 4.00
CA ASN A 152 14.44 18.81 3.43
C ASN A 152 15.93 19.09 3.23
N ALA A 153 16.39 18.95 1.98
CA ALA A 153 17.81 19.08 1.66
C ALA A 153 18.33 20.48 1.95
N ASP A 154 17.51 21.50 1.76
CA ASP A 154 17.90 22.88 2.04
C ASP A 154 18.10 23.09 3.54
N ALA A 155 17.21 22.53 4.36
CA ALA A 155 17.33 22.65 5.82
C ALA A 155 18.58 21.95 6.36
N LEU A 156 18.86 20.74 5.84
CA LEU A 156 20.08 20.01 6.24
C LEU A 156 21.33 20.81 5.88
N LYS A 157 21.36 21.37 4.69
CA LYS A 157 22.51 22.17 4.24
C LYS A 157 22.69 23.39 5.10
N LYS A 158 21.63 24.11 5.42
CA LYS A 158 21.68 25.30 6.28
C LYS A 158 22.22 24.95 7.67
N ALA A 159 21.82 23.81 8.21
CA ALA A 159 22.26 23.35 9.53
C ALA A 159 23.67 22.74 9.51
N GLY A 160 24.24 22.52 8.32
CA GLY A 160 25.56 21.94 8.21
C GLY A 160 25.62 20.47 8.53
N VAL A 161 24.54 19.72 8.27
CA VAL A 161 24.48 18.29 8.59
C VAL A 161 24.25 17.48 7.32
N GLY A 162 24.76 16.25 7.33
CA GLY A 162 24.48 15.29 6.28
C GLY A 162 23.18 14.54 6.56
N VAL A 163 22.79 13.69 5.62
CA VAL A 163 21.61 12.85 5.78
C VAL A 163 21.90 11.80 6.88
N PRO A 164 21.06 11.70 7.89
CA PRO A 164 21.31 10.71 8.95
C PRO A 164 21.25 9.28 8.43
N ILE A 165 22.20 8.46 8.87
CA ILE A 165 22.26 7.04 8.53
C ILE A 165 21.87 6.18 9.73
N THR A 166 22.18 6.66 10.96
CA THR A 166 21.87 5.94 12.18
C THR A 166 20.90 6.73 13.04
N TRP A 167 20.29 6.05 14.03
CA TRP A 167 19.43 6.74 14.98
C TRP A 167 20.20 7.72 15.85
N ALA A 168 21.48 7.43 16.14
CA ALA A 168 22.33 8.41 16.83
C ALA A 168 22.47 9.68 16.00
N GLU A 169 22.61 9.52 14.67
CA GLU A 169 22.71 10.67 13.76
C GLU A 169 21.37 11.39 13.60
N MET A 170 20.24 10.68 13.73
CA MET A 170 18.94 11.34 13.74
C MET A 170 18.86 12.33 14.88
N LYS A 171 19.37 11.95 16.06
CA LYS A 171 19.40 12.82 17.22
C LYS A 171 20.33 14.02 17.00
N SER A 172 21.57 13.75 16.60
CA SER A 172 22.57 14.84 16.46
C SER A 172 22.19 15.79 15.33
N ALA A 173 21.69 15.28 14.22
CA ALA A 173 21.24 16.15 13.12
C ALA A 173 20.04 17.00 13.56
N SER A 174 19.10 16.40 14.28
CA SER A 174 17.92 17.12 14.77
C SER A 174 18.31 18.26 15.72
N GLU A 175 19.29 18.01 16.59
CA GLU A 175 19.76 19.05 17.51
C GLU A 175 20.35 20.25 16.74
N LYS A 176 21.12 19.98 15.69
CA LYS A 176 21.67 21.05 14.85
C LYS A 176 20.58 21.75 14.03
N LEU A 177 19.59 21.01 13.56
CA LEU A 177 18.46 21.59 12.84
C LEU A 177 17.67 22.54 13.73
N LEU A 178 17.42 22.16 14.98
CA LEU A 178 16.74 23.03 15.95
C LEU A 178 17.58 24.28 16.21
N ALA A 179 18.89 24.13 16.37
CA ALA A 179 19.80 25.27 16.60
C ALA A 179 19.81 26.20 15.39
N SER A 180 19.55 25.70 14.18
CA SER A 180 19.53 26.52 12.97
C SER A 180 18.18 27.21 12.73
N GLY A 181 17.18 26.94 13.56
CA GLY A 181 15.89 27.61 13.49
C GLY A 181 14.70 26.74 13.08
N MET A 182 14.90 25.45 12.86
CA MET A 182 13.77 24.56 12.57
C MET A 182 12.94 24.34 13.83
N ASP A 183 11.64 24.16 13.68
CA ASP A 183 10.74 23.92 14.82
C ASP A 183 10.77 22.46 15.27
N CYS A 184 11.29 21.56 14.44
CA CYS A 184 11.21 20.13 14.71
C CYS A 184 12.26 19.42 13.86
N GLY A 185 12.86 18.36 14.42
CA GLY A 185 13.80 17.55 13.66
C GLY A 185 13.07 16.60 12.73
N PHE A 186 12.17 15.76 13.26
CA PHE A 186 11.45 14.81 12.43
C PHE A 186 10.09 14.47 13.02
N SER A 187 9.27 13.91 12.18
CA SER A 187 7.97 13.35 12.55
C SER A 187 7.77 11.99 11.85
N UNK A 188 6.86 11.26 12.12
CA UNK A 188 6.56 10.01 11.57
C UNK A 188 5.13 9.98 11.30
N GLY A 189 4.70 9.22 10.39
CA GLY A 189 3.30 8.86 10.18
C GLY A 189 3.18 7.36 10.12
N TRP A 190 1.98 6.80 10.03
CA TRP A 190 1.74 5.37 10.05
C TRP A 190 2.62 4.70 11.10
N GLN A 191 2.53 5.18 12.33
CA GLN A 191 3.56 4.94 13.35
C GLN A 191 3.81 3.47 13.68
N SER A 192 2.77 2.63 13.72
CA SER A 192 2.98 1.21 13.95
C SER A 192 3.79 0.59 12.81
N TRP A 193 3.40 0.92 11.57
CA TRP A 193 4.05 0.39 10.38
C TRP A 193 5.53 0.81 10.31
N VAL A 194 5.80 2.09 10.59
CA VAL A 194 7.17 2.61 10.50
C VAL A 194 8.02 2.17 11.69
N MET A 195 7.54 2.36 12.93
CA MET A 195 8.38 2.25 14.12
C MET A 195 8.27 0.92 14.85
N VAL A 196 7.29 0.09 14.53
CA VAL A 196 7.20 -1.26 15.12
C VAL A 196 7.43 -2.32 14.04
N GLU A 197 6.63 -2.31 12.99
CA GLU A 197 6.66 -3.36 11.96
C GLU A 197 7.92 -3.25 11.10
N ASN A 198 8.17 -2.10 10.50
CA ASN A 198 9.36 -1.91 9.65
C ASN A 198 10.64 -1.77 10.46
N TYR A 199 10.58 -1.14 11.64
CA TYR A 199 11.73 -1.13 12.54
C TYR A 199 12.17 -2.57 12.82
N SER A 200 11.21 -3.44 13.14
CA SER A 200 11.53 -4.84 13.46
C SER A 200 12.14 -5.57 12.25
N ALA A 201 11.50 -5.45 11.09
CA ALA A 201 12.03 -6.10 9.89
C ALA A 201 13.42 -5.60 9.53
N TRP A 202 13.62 -4.29 9.60
CA TRP A 202 14.88 -3.62 9.26
C TRP A 202 16.03 -4.10 10.11
N HIS A 203 15.76 -4.45 11.36
CA HIS A 203 16.76 -4.92 12.32
C HIS A 203 16.70 -6.43 12.55
N ASP A 204 15.96 -7.15 11.69
CA ASP A 204 15.82 -8.61 11.75
C ASP A 204 15.30 -9.08 13.11
N LEU A 205 14.29 -8.39 13.62
CA LEU A 205 13.61 -8.72 14.87
C LEU A 205 12.24 -9.35 14.57
N GLU A 206 11.89 -10.35 15.34
CA GLU A 206 10.58 -10.99 15.26
C GLU A 206 9.46 -10.03 15.68
N ILE A 207 8.39 -9.97 14.90
CA ILE A 207 7.18 -9.23 15.27
C ILE A 207 6.23 -10.13 16.06
N GLY A 208 6.19 -11.39 15.69
CA GLY A 208 5.44 -12.42 16.39
C GLY A 208 5.91 -13.79 16.01
N THR A 209 5.44 -14.77 16.76
CA THR A 209 5.83 -16.17 16.58
C THR A 209 5.26 -16.74 15.27
N GLN A 210 5.57 -18.00 14.99
CA GLN A 210 5.13 -18.70 13.77
C GLN A 210 5.57 -17.95 12.51
N GLU A 211 6.84 -17.49 12.50
CA GLU A 211 7.41 -16.77 11.35
C GLU A 211 6.53 -15.56 10.99
N ASN A 212 6.25 -14.71 11.96
CA ASN A 212 5.39 -13.54 11.81
C ASN A 212 4.00 -13.93 11.28
N GLY A 213 3.50 -15.08 11.73
CA GLY A 213 2.15 -15.53 11.40
C GLY A 213 2.02 -16.32 10.12
N PHE A 214 3.10 -16.47 9.35
CA PHE A 214 3.03 -17.25 8.09
C PHE A 214 2.92 -18.75 8.33
N ALA A 215 3.43 -19.24 9.45
CA ALA A 215 3.52 -20.70 9.70
C ALA A 215 2.37 -21.26 10.53
N GLY A 216 1.51 -20.44 11.08
CA GLY A 216 0.38 -20.96 11.85
C GLY A 216 -0.43 -19.86 12.51
N LEU A 217 -1.57 -20.27 13.09
CA LEU A 217 -2.51 -19.35 13.73
C LEU A 217 -2.26 -19.15 15.22
N ASP A 218 -1.50 -20.06 15.85
CA ASP A 218 -1.20 -19.98 17.29
C ASP A 218 -0.04 -19.02 17.52
N THR A 219 -0.26 -17.77 17.14
CA THR A 219 0.76 -16.72 17.16
C THR A 219 0.72 -15.94 18.47
N LYS A 220 1.85 -15.33 18.80
CA LYS A 220 2.00 -14.46 19.96
C LYS A 220 2.92 -13.31 19.55
N PHE A 221 2.55 -12.09 19.94
CA PHE A 221 3.34 -10.90 19.57
C PHE A 221 4.63 -10.79 20.37
N SER A 222 5.68 -10.32 19.70
CA SER A 222 6.98 -10.04 20.27
C SER A 222 7.31 -8.54 20.22
N ILE A 223 6.30 -7.70 20.04
CA ILE A 223 6.50 -6.25 19.86
C ILE A 223 6.91 -5.52 21.12
N ASN A 224 6.88 -6.21 22.26
CA ASN A 224 7.30 -5.66 23.54
C ASN A 224 8.74 -6.08 23.91
N ASN A 225 9.58 -6.30 22.91
CA ASN A 225 10.98 -6.65 23.15
C ASN A 225 11.77 -5.42 23.61
N LYS A 226 12.98 -5.66 24.10
CA LYS A 226 13.82 -4.61 24.67
C LYS A 226 14.16 -3.50 23.66
N ASN A 227 14.36 -3.86 22.42
CA ASN A 227 14.77 -2.87 21.41
C ASN A 227 13.62 -1.94 21.03
N VAL A 228 12.42 -2.48 20.85
CA VAL A 228 11.25 -1.64 20.56
C VAL A 228 10.95 -0.71 21.75
N LYS A 229 11.00 -1.26 22.97
CA LYS A 229 10.78 -0.45 24.17
C LYS A 229 11.80 0.68 24.26
N ARG A 230 13.07 0.39 23.99
CA ARG A 230 14.12 1.39 24.09
C ARG A 230 13.96 2.49 23.06
N ILE A 231 13.76 2.13 21.78
CA ILE A 231 13.68 3.16 20.74
C ILE A 231 12.43 4.04 20.91
N LEU A 232 11.29 3.46 21.30
CA LEU A 232 10.09 4.26 21.51
C LEU A 232 10.23 5.16 22.74
N GLY A 233 10.92 4.69 23.77
CA GLY A 233 11.22 5.52 24.93
C GLY A 233 12.15 6.67 24.59
N GLN A 234 13.17 6.42 23.77
CA GLN A 234 14.06 7.47 23.29
C GLN A 234 13.29 8.54 22.52
N ILE A 235 12.39 8.14 21.66
CA ILE A 235 11.59 9.08 20.87
C ILE A 235 10.69 9.91 21.81
N SER A 236 10.19 9.29 22.86
CA SER A 236 9.41 10.02 23.87
C SER A 236 10.27 11.12 24.53
N ASP A 237 11.49 10.78 24.91
CA ASP A 237 12.42 11.78 25.48
C ASP A 237 12.71 12.89 24.46
N TRP A 238 12.87 12.52 23.21
CA TRP A 238 13.15 13.47 22.13
C TRP A 238 11.95 14.40 21.88
N SER A 239 10.73 13.91 22.09
CA SER A 239 9.55 14.75 21.89
C SER A 239 9.51 15.90 22.89
N LYS A 240 10.08 15.71 24.09
CA LYS A 240 10.17 16.78 25.09
C LYS A 240 11.16 17.86 24.69
N LYS A 241 12.07 17.55 23.78
CA LYS A 241 13.12 18.47 23.33
C LYS A 241 12.86 19.07 21.96
N GLY A 242 11.74 18.74 21.33
CA GLY A 242 11.42 19.23 19.99
C GLY A 242 12.12 18.46 18.86
N ILE A 243 12.92 17.45 19.20
CA ILE A 243 13.60 16.63 18.19
C ILE A 243 12.56 15.87 17.35
N PHE A 244 11.56 15.32 18.02
CA PHE A 244 10.45 14.62 17.40
C PHE A 244 9.13 15.28 17.76
N LYS A 245 8.23 15.41 16.79
CA LYS A 245 6.86 15.86 17.04
C LYS A 245 5.88 14.88 16.40
N TYR A 246 4.95 14.40 17.21
CA TYR A 246 3.90 13.53 16.69
C TYR A 246 2.81 14.40 16.04
N GLY A 247 2.39 14.03 14.83
CA GLY A 247 1.41 14.82 14.09
C GLY A 247 0.16 14.05 13.66
N GLY A 248 -0.10 12.90 14.29
CA GLY A 248 -1.29 12.12 13.96
C GLY A 248 -0.97 10.86 13.20
N ARG A 249 -2.00 10.04 13.01
CA ARG A 249 -1.87 8.75 12.37
C ARG A 249 -1.85 8.88 10.85
N ARG A 250 -1.45 7.80 10.18
CA ARG A 250 -1.44 7.71 8.72
C ARG A 250 -0.59 8.83 8.12
N GLY A 251 -1.16 9.59 7.21
CA GLY A 251 -0.47 10.71 6.59
C GLY A 251 -0.75 12.06 7.21
N ASP A 252 -1.34 12.09 8.40
CA ASP A 252 -1.83 13.32 9.02
C ASP A 252 -0.72 14.36 9.21
N SER A 253 0.53 13.91 9.40
CA SER A 253 1.67 14.80 9.64
C SER A 253 2.38 15.27 8.37
N LEU A 254 1.86 14.95 7.19
CA LEU A 254 2.50 15.34 5.92
C LEU A 254 2.79 16.85 5.89
N SER A 255 1.85 17.66 6.31
CA SER A 255 2.02 19.13 6.26
C SER A 255 3.13 19.64 7.17
N MET A 256 3.46 18.91 8.24
CA MET A 256 4.58 19.29 9.10
C MET A 256 5.89 19.23 8.32
N PHE A 257 6.00 18.31 7.37
CA PHE A 257 7.16 18.22 6.51
C PHE A 257 7.06 19.22 5.34
N THR A 258 5.96 19.22 4.61
CA THR A 258 5.84 20.03 3.39
C THR A 258 5.77 21.53 3.68
N ASN A 259 5.33 21.93 4.87
CA ASN A 259 5.34 23.33 5.29
C ASN A 259 6.68 23.78 5.87
N GLY A 260 7.63 22.86 6.02
CA GLY A 260 8.95 23.20 6.55
C GLY A 260 9.05 23.27 8.07
N GLU A 261 8.06 22.74 8.79
CA GLU A 261 8.10 22.70 10.26
C GLU A 261 9.11 21.68 10.74
N CYS A 262 9.04 20.44 10.23
CA CYS A 262 9.98 19.36 10.53
C CYS A 262 10.88 19.13 9.31
N ALA A 263 12.16 19.01 9.54
CA ALA A 263 13.14 18.86 8.46
C ALA A 263 13.15 17.46 7.86
N MET A 264 12.67 16.47 8.62
CA MET A 264 12.67 15.07 8.18
C MET A 264 11.34 14.43 8.53
N TRP A 265 11.01 13.37 7.78
CA TRP A 265 9.71 12.70 7.94
C TRP A 265 9.85 11.24 7.50
N MET A 266 9.52 10.32 8.38
CA MET A 266 9.52 8.91 8.03
C MET A 266 8.11 8.49 7.71
N ASN A 267 7.89 8.15 6.47
CA ASN A 267 6.59 7.66 5.99
C ASN A 267 6.78 7.05 4.61
N SER A 268 5.70 6.58 4.04
CA SER A 268 5.67 5.86 2.79
C SER A 268 6.36 6.61 1.64
N SER A 269 7.06 5.87 0.80
CA SER A 269 7.57 6.37 -0.48
C SER A 269 6.42 6.94 -1.34
N ALA A 270 5.19 6.49 -1.11
CA ALA A 270 4.03 6.88 -1.91
C ALA A 270 3.51 8.28 -1.59
N TYR A 271 4.14 9.01 -0.68
CA TYR A 271 3.84 10.42 -0.52
C TYR A 271 4.60 11.31 -1.51
N TYR A 272 5.39 10.69 -2.38
CA TYR A 272 6.18 11.41 -3.39
C TYR A 272 5.32 12.41 -4.20
N GLY A 273 4.17 11.96 -4.69
CA GLY A 273 3.31 12.83 -5.50
C GLY A 273 2.82 14.05 -4.72
N SER A 274 2.43 13.85 -3.46
CA SER A 274 1.97 14.94 -2.59
C SER A 274 3.11 15.89 -2.22
N ILE A 275 4.27 15.35 -1.90
CA ILE A 275 5.44 16.16 -1.55
C ILE A 275 5.84 17.00 -2.76
N LYS A 276 5.83 16.43 -3.93
CA LYS A 276 6.15 17.14 -5.17
C LYS A 276 5.26 18.35 -5.41
N UNK A 277 4.15 18.08 -4.94
CA UNK A 277 3.18 19.06 -5.13
C UNK A 277 3.17 20.12 -4.14
N GLN A 278 3.61 19.82 -3.08
CA GLN A 278 3.38 20.77 -1.95
C GLN A 278 4.66 21.44 -1.43
N ALA A 279 5.79 20.74 -1.48
CA ALA A 279 7.03 21.26 -0.91
C ALA A 279 7.62 22.35 -1.79
N LYS A 280 8.06 23.45 -1.16
CA LYS A 280 8.69 24.58 -1.85
C LYS A 280 10.19 24.64 -1.58
N PHE A 281 10.74 23.53 -1.12
CA PHE A 281 12.19 23.36 -0.85
C PHE A 281 12.67 22.13 -1.61
N ASN A 282 13.99 21.98 -1.73
CA ASN A 282 14.57 20.79 -2.30
C ASN A 282 14.43 19.65 -1.29
N TYR A 283 13.85 18.53 -1.73
CA TYR A 283 13.61 17.37 -0.90
C TYR A 283 14.18 16.13 -1.57
N ALA A 284 14.44 15.13 -0.76
CA ALA A 284 14.88 13.84 -1.26
C ALA A 284 14.48 12.77 -0.26
N GLN A 285 14.78 11.54 -0.60
CA GLN A 285 14.51 10.41 0.29
C GLN A 285 15.76 9.58 0.47
N SER A 286 15.85 8.95 1.62
CA SER A 286 16.97 8.10 1.99
C SER A 286 16.43 6.87 2.72
N MET A 287 17.30 5.90 2.92
CA MET A 287 16.92 4.70 3.65
C MET A 287 16.60 5.02 5.10
N LEU A 288 15.76 4.19 5.70
CA LEU A 288 15.45 4.30 7.12
C LEU A 288 16.74 4.24 7.94
N PRO A 289 16.81 4.98 9.04
CA PRO A 289 18.01 4.94 9.86
C PRO A 289 18.21 3.59 10.53
N LEU A 290 19.46 3.23 10.75
CA LEU A 290 19.84 2.01 11.45
C LEU A 290 20.00 2.29 12.94
N ASP A 291 19.36 1.46 13.76
CA ASP A 291 19.55 1.49 15.22
C ASP A 291 20.70 0.55 15.55
N THR A 292 21.88 1.13 15.75
CA THR A 292 23.10 0.35 15.97
C THR A 292 23.09 -0.39 17.32
N GLU A 293 22.20 0.00 18.24
CA GLU A 293 22.03 -0.76 19.49
C GLU A 293 21.23 -2.04 19.27
N ALA A 294 20.44 -2.10 18.19
CA ALA A 294 19.63 -3.29 17.88
C ALA A 294 20.34 -4.23 16.92
N SER A 295 21.12 -3.70 15.97
CA SER A 295 21.76 -4.51 14.95
C SER A 295 22.97 -3.79 14.36
N SER A 296 23.94 -4.54 13.86
CA SER A 296 25.10 -3.95 13.20
C SER A 296 24.86 -3.70 11.70
N SER A 297 23.77 -4.23 11.16
CA SER A 297 23.51 -4.09 9.72
C SER A 297 22.01 -4.10 9.45
N ARG A 298 21.64 -3.48 8.33
CA ARG A 298 20.27 -3.47 7.85
C ARG A 298 19.90 -4.85 7.29
N GLN A 299 18.65 -5.27 7.51
CA GLN A 299 18.10 -6.44 6.83
C GLN A 299 17.33 -5.95 5.58
N ASN A 300 16.01 -5.92 5.63
CA ASN A 300 15.17 -5.36 4.59
C ASN A 300 14.01 -4.62 5.27
N SER A 301 13.44 -3.64 4.59
CA SER A 301 12.12 -3.16 4.99
C SER A 301 11.06 -4.09 4.40
N ILE A 302 9.82 -3.94 4.85
CA ILE A 302 8.70 -4.73 4.34
C ILE A 302 7.69 -3.78 3.67
N ILE A 303 6.88 -4.37 2.80
CA ILE A 303 5.91 -3.56 2.06
C ILE A 303 4.77 -3.07 2.95
N GLY A 304 4.14 -2.02 2.46
CA GLY A 304 2.81 -1.60 2.87
C GLY A 304 2.01 -1.33 1.62
N GLY A 305 0.84 -0.73 1.81
CA GLY A 305 -0.04 -0.46 0.68
C GLY A 305 -1.06 -1.56 0.52
N ALA A 306 -1.47 -1.82 -0.72
CA ALA A 306 -2.66 -2.63 -0.92
C ALA A 306 -2.61 -3.44 -2.21
N THR A 307 -3.47 -4.45 -2.24
CA THR A 307 -3.72 -5.24 -3.43
C THR A 307 -5.21 -5.25 -3.72
N LEU A 308 -5.54 -5.74 -4.91
CA LEU A 308 -6.93 -5.80 -5.37
C LEU A 308 -7.44 -7.23 -5.24
N TRP A 309 -8.49 -7.37 -4.43
CA TRP A 309 -9.11 -8.66 -4.14
C TRP A 309 -10.39 -8.79 -4.95
N VAL A 310 -10.55 -9.93 -5.59
CA VAL A 310 -11.74 -10.24 -6.40
C VAL A 310 -12.73 -10.99 -5.52
N LEU A 311 -13.98 -10.54 -5.52
CA LEU A 311 -15.03 -11.13 -4.69
C LEU A 311 -15.95 -11.99 -5.53
N LYS A 312 -16.34 -13.14 -4.97
CA LYS A 312 -17.26 -14.09 -5.62
C LYS A 312 -18.68 -13.53 -5.66
N GLY A 313 -19.54 -14.18 -6.44
CA GLY A 313 -20.97 -13.88 -6.48
C GLY A 313 -21.41 -13.08 -7.68
N HIS A 314 -20.55 -12.91 -8.66
CA HIS A 314 -20.88 -12.20 -9.91
C HIS A 314 -20.93 -13.17 -11.09
N LYS A 315 -21.39 -12.68 -12.24
CA LYS A 315 -21.51 -13.49 -13.46
C LYS A 315 -20.13 -13.80 -14.04
N SER A 316 -20.01 -14.96 -14.68
CA SER A 316 -18.75 -15.38 -15.27
C SER A 316 -18.19 -14.38 -16.29
N ASP A 317 -19.07 -13.75 -17.08
CA ASP A 317 -18.63 -12.74 -18.05
C ASP A 317 -18.05 -11.51 -17.37
N ASP A 318 -18.56 -11.15 -16.19
CA ASP A 318 -17.99 -10.04 -15.42
C ASP A 318 -16.52 -10.30 -15.09
N TYR A 319 -16.20 -11.54 -14.72
CA TYR A 319 -14.83 -11.89 -14.32
C TYR A 319 -13.86 -11.88 -15.50
N LYS A 320 -14.33 -12.06 -16.72
CA LYS A 320 -13.49 -11.84 -17.90
C LYS A 320 -13.05 -10.37 -17.97
N GLY A 321 -13.97 -9.46 -17.64
CA GLY A 321 -13.65 -8.04 -17.58
C GLY A 321 -12.68 -7.71 -16.46
N VAL A 322 -12.88 -8.32 -15.28
CA VAL A 322 -11.96 -8.18 -14.16
C VAL A 322 -10.54 -8.60 -14.58
N ALA A 323 -10.43 -9.76 -15.24
CA ALA A 323 -9.13 -10.29 -15.66
C ALA A 323 -8.44 -9.35 -16.66
N LYS A 324 -9.19 -8.82 -17.62
CA LYS A 324 -8.62 -7.88 -18.60
C LYS A 324 -8.14 -6.61 -17.92
N PHE A 325 -8.90 -6.10 -16.95
CA PHE A 325 -8.49 -4.91 -16.20
C PHE A 325 -7.22 -5.20 -15.38
N MET A 326 -7.15 -6.37 -14.75
CA MET A 326 -5.95 -6.73 -13.97
C MET A 326 -4.71 -6.78 -14.86
N ASN A 327 -4.83 -7.32 -16.07
CA ASN A 327 -3.72 -7.33 -17.03
C ASN A 327 -3.33 -5.91 -17.43
N TYR A 328 -4.32 -5.05 -17.66
CA TYR A 328 -4.06 -3.65 -17.98
C TYR A 328 -3.30 -2.96 -16.86
N LEU A 329 -3.77 -3.15 -15.61
CA LEU A 329 -3.14 -2.53 -14.43
C LEU A 329 -1.69 -2.97 -14.25
N SER A 330 -1.40 -4.24 -14.54
CA SER A 330 -0.06 -4.79 -14.31
C SER A 330 0.87 -4.65 -15.52
N SER A 331 0.38 -4.05 -16.61
CA SER A 331 1.22 -3.84 -17.78
C SER A 331 2.41 -2.93 -17.44
N PRO A 332 3.57 -3.12 -18.10
CA PRO A 332 4.73 -2.29 -17.79
C PRO A 332 4.48 -0.79 -17.92
N ALA A 333 3.77 -0.37 -18.96
CA ALA A 333 3.53 1.06 -19.19
C ALA A 333 2.67 1.69 -18.09
N VAL A 334 1.59 1.01 -17.68
CA VAL A 334 0.71 1.53 -16.64
C VAL A 334 1.43 1.54 -15.31
N GLN A 335 2.16 0.48 -14.98
CA GLN A 335 2.87 0.40 -13.71
C GLN A 335 4.04 1.36 -13.64
N ALA A 336 4.75 1.59 -14.74
CA ALA A 336 5.82 2.60 -14.76
C ALA A 336 5.25 3.99 -14.53
N TRP A 337 4.14 4.31 -15.20
CA TRP A 337 3.47 5.60 -15.01
C TRP A 337 3.00 5.76 -13.55
N TRP A 338 2.34 4.73 -13.00
CA TRP A 338 1.82 4.77 -11.64
C TRP A 338 2.95 4.99 -10.64
N HIS A 339 4.05 4.22 -10.77
CA HIS A 339 5.24 4.38 -9.94
C HIS A 339 5.79 5.80 -10.01
N GLN A 340 6.00 6.30 -11.23
CA GLN A 340 6.64 7.59 -11.42
C GLN A 340 5.78 8.75 -10.91
N GLU A 341 4.46 8.62 -10.99
CA GLU A 341 3.55 9.67 -10.52
C GLU A 341 3.33 9.65 -9.02
N THR A 342 3.34 8.50 -8.40
CA THR A 342 2.90 8.33 -7.02
C THR A 342 4.01 8.08 -6.02
N GLY A 343 5.07 7.38 -6.43
CA GLY A 343 6.11 6.90 -5.52
C GLY A 343 5.85 5.50 -4.97
N TYR A 344 4.71 4.87 -5.33
CA TYR A 344 4.56 3.42 -5.08
C TYR A 344 5.63 2.70 -5.89
N VAL A 345 6.12 1.56 -5.40
CA VAL A 345 7.14 0.81 -6.14
C VAL A 345 6.52 0.23 -7.42
N PRO A 346 7.31 0.09 -8.50
CA PRO A 346 6.82 -0.67 -9.65
C PRO A 346 6.67 -2.12 -9.21
N ILE A 347 5.49 -2.71 -9.43
CA ILE A 347 5.24 -4.04 -8.87
C ILE A 347 5.85 -5.17 -9.70
N THR A 348 6.31 -4.87 -10.91
CA THR A 348 6.93 -5.87 -11.78
C THR A 348 8.35 -5.45 -12.15
N LYS A 349 9.18 -6.46 -12.45
CA LYS A 349 10.53 -6.22 -12.94
C LYS A 349 10.50 -5.46 -14.26
N SER A 350 9.54 -5.80 -15.13
CA SER A 350 9.39 -5.11 -16.43
C SER A 350 9.09 -3.63 -16.25
N ALA A 351 8.25 -3.27 -15.30
CA ALA A 351 7.94 -1.85 -15.05
C ALA A 351 9.15 -1.10 -14.49
N TYR A 352 9.91 -1.75 -13.62
CA TYR A 352 11.14 -1.15 -13.08
C TYR A 352 12.15 -0.89 -14.20
N GLU A 353 12.36 -1.89 -15.07
CA GLU A 353 13.29 -1.73 -16.20
C GLU A 353 12.82 -0.64 -17.16
N LEU A 354 11.51 -0.54 -17.38
CA LEU A 354 10.97 0.52 -18.24
C LEU A 354 11.24 1.90 -17.64
N SER A 355 11.02 2.08 -16.35
CA SER A 355 11.30 3.35 -15.68
C SER A 355 12.77 3.73 -15.77
N LYS A 356 13.68 2.75 -15.62
CA LYS A 356 15.11 2.97 -15.81
C LYS A 356 15.40 3.43 -17.22
N SER A 357 14.86 2.74 -18.22
CA SER A 357 15.10 3.06 -19.63
C SER A 357 14.57 4.43 -20.02
N GLN A 358 13.54 4.89 -19.32
CA GLN A 358 12.97 6.23 -19.52
C GLN A 358 13.79 7.32 -18.82
N GLY A 359 14.84 6.95 -18.09
CA GLY A 359 15.71 7.90 -17.39
C GLY A 359 15.11 8.47 -16.11
N PHE A 360 14.08 7.83 -15.57
CA PHE A 360 13.37 8.41 -14.43
C PHE A 360 14.28 8.59 -13.21
N TYR A 361 15.10 7.58 -12.90
CA TYR A 361 15.95 7.66 -11.72
C TYR A 361 17.14 8.61 -11.89
N GLN A 362 17.58 8.80 -13.12
CA GLN A 362 18.61 9.81 -13.40
C GLN A 362 18.06 11.22 -13.20
N SER A 363 16.83 11.45 -13.65
CA SER A 363 16.17 12.76 -13.52
C SER A 363 15.64 13.02 -12.12
N ASN A 364 15.38 11.96 -11.35
CA ASN A 364 14.81 12.06 -10.01
C ASN A 364 15.60 11.17 -9.03
N PRO A 365 16.84 11.60 -8.69
CA PRO A 365 17.71 10.78 -7.86
C PRO A 365 17.06 10.41 -6.52
N GLY A 366 17.24 9.16 -6.11
CA GLY A 366 16.74 8.65 -4.82
C GLY A 366 15.36 8.06 -4.88
N THR A 367 14.65 8.21 -5.99
CA THR A 367 13.28 7.68 -6.08
C THR A 367 13.24 6.15 -6.24
N ASP A 368 14.39 5.50 -6.32
CA ASP A 368 14.48 4.03 -6.28
C ASP A 368 14.86 3.52 -4.88
N THR A 369 14.87 4.37 -3.87
CA THR A 369 15.22 4.00 -2.50
C THR A 369 14.33 2.88 -1.97
N ALA A 370 13.02 2.98 -2.20
CA ALA A 370 12.07 1.98 -1.71
C ALA A 370 12.37 0.59 -2.25
N ILE A 371 12.61 0.48 -3.57
CA ILE A 371 12.96 -0.81 -4.18
C ILE A 371 14.26 -1.35 -3.57
N LYS A 372 15.25 -0.48 -3.39
CA LYS A 372 16.53 -0.90 -2.82
C LYS A 372 16.38 -1.42 -1.41
N GLN A 373 15.57 -0.74 -0.58
CA GLN A 373 15.32 -1.19 0.81
C GLN A 373 14.66 -2.56 0.87
N LEU A 374 13.73 -2.82 -0.04
CA LEU A 374 13.00 -4.08 -0.07
C LEU A 374 13.88 -5.25 -0.52
N ASN A 375 14.98 -4.96 -1.19
CA ASN A 375 15.81 -5.97 -1.82
C ASN A 375 17.28 -5.93 -1.39
N LEU A 376 17.58 -5.35 -0.22
CA LEU A 376 18.98 -5.26 0.24
C LEU A 376 19.59 -6.63 0.45
N ASN A 377 18.84 -7.54 1.02
CA ASN A 377 19.32 -8.87 1.41
C ASN A 377 18.27 -9.92 1.05
N GLN A 378 18.68 -11.18 1.14
CA GLN A 378 17.73 -12.27 1.09
C GLN A 378 16.82 -12.15 2.32
N PRO A 379 15.49 -12.17 2.17
CA PRO A 379 14.60 -12.01 3.31
C PRO A 379 14.77 -13.15 4.32
N THR A 380 14.57 -12.81 5.59
CA THR A 380 14.47 -13.79 6.67
C THR A 380 13.01 -13.96 7.06
N PRO A 381 12.66 -14.90 7.93
CA PRO A 381 11.28 -14.96 8.43
C PRO A 381 10.83 -13.68 9.14
N ASN A 382 11.76 -12.83 9.58
CA ASN A 382 11.45 -11.56 10.25
C ASN A 382 11.26 -10.40 9.29
N SER A 383 11.65 -10.55 8.03
CA SER A 383 11.69 -9.43 7.08
C SER A 383 10.94 -9.68 5.78
N ARG A 384 10.17 -10.75 5.68
CA ARG A 384 9.38 -10.99 4.46
C ARG A 384 7.95 -10.49 4.56
N GLY A 385 7.54 -10.00 5.75
CA GLY A 385 6.19 -9.50 5.96
C GLY A 385 5.59 -10.04 7.23
N LEU A 386 4.27 -9.91 7.34
CA LEU A 386 3.53 -10.43 8.49
C LEU A 386 2.16 -10.94 8.03
N ARG A 387 1.65 -11.92 8.78
CA ARG A 387 0.37 -12.52 8.43
C ARG A 387 -0.41 -12.85 9.70
N PHE A 388 -0.84 -11.80 10.42
CA PHE A 388 -1.58 -11.96 11.65
C PHE A 388 -3.06 -11.65 11.44
N GLY A 389 -3.92 -12.47 12.01
CA GLY A 389 -5.36 -12.22 11.97
C GLY A 389 -5.73 -11.00 12.77
N ASN A 390 -6.82 -10.33 12.38
CA ASN A 390 -7.31 -9.14 13.07
C ASN A 390 -6.26 -8.01 13.18
N PHE A 391 -5.29 -7.99 12.28
CA PHE A 391 -4.18 -7.04 12.42
C PHE A 391 -4.62 -5.60 12.14
N VAL A 392 -5.71 -5.38 11.44
CA VAL A 392 -6.29 -4.04 11.31
C VAL A 392 -6.58 -3.48 12.71
N GLN A 393 -7.24 -4.28 13.54
CA GLN A 393 -7.58 -3.89 14.91
C GLN A 393 -6.33 -3.85 15.81
N VAL A 394 -5.41 -4.79 15.62
CA VAL A 394 -4.16 -4.80 16.38
C VAL A 394 -3.36 -3.53 16.10
N ARG A 395 -3.30 -3.10 14.84
CA ARG A 395 -2.55 -1.86 14.51
C ARG A 395 -3.15 -0.65 15.22
N ASP A 396 -4.48 -0.58 15.35
CA ASP A 396 -5.12 0.49 16.12
C ASP A 396 -4.70 0.45 17.58
N ILE A 397 -4.60 -0.75 18.16
CA ILE A 397 -4.14 -0.91 19.54
C ILE A 397 -2.69 -0.42 19.68
N ILE A 398 -1.82 -0.82 18.77
CA ILE A 398 -0.42 -0.38 18.79
C ILE A 398 -0.36 1.15 18.68
N ASN A 399 -1.14 1.74 17.79
CA ASN A 399 -1.19 3.19 17.64
C ASN A 399 -1.60 3.86 18.95
N GLU A 400 -2.63 3.35 19.62
CA GLU A 400 -3.11 3.91 20.90
C GLU A 400 -2.00 3.88 21.95
N GLU A 401 -1.31 2.74 22.07
CA GLU A 401 -0.26 2.61 23.08
C GLU A 401 0.94 3.48 22.75
N MET A 402 1.32 3.60 21.48
CA MET A 402 2.41 4.49 21.10
C MET A 402 2.05 5.94 21.39
N GLU A 403 0.80 6.34 21.14
CA GLU A 403 0.35 7.70 21.48
C GLU A 403 0.41 7.96 22.97
N ALA A 404 0.11 6.95 23.80
CA ALA A 404 0.22 7.07 25.24
C ALA A 404 1.69 7.26 25.68
N ILE A 405 2.63 6.63 24.99
CA ILE A 405 4.06 6.84 25.25
C ILE A 405 4.42 8.30 24.95
N TRP A 406 4.03 8.78 23.78
CA TRP A 406 4.49 10.09 23.30
C TRP A 406 3.77 11.26 23.97
N ASN A 407 2.57 11.03 24.52
CA ASN A 407 1.91 12.08 25.31
C ASN A 407 2.29 12.04 26.79
N GLY A 408 3.15 11.09 27.18
CA GLY A 408 3.68 11.00 28.54
C GLY A 408 2.82 10.24 29.53
N SER A 409 1.71 9.64 29.09
CA SER A 409 0.79 8.96 30.03
C SER A 409 1.21 7.54 30.37
N LYS A 410 2.08 6.92 29.58
CA LYS A 410 2.61 5.57 29.86
C LYS A 410 4.10 5.50 29.54
N SER A 411 4.82 4.66 30.27
CA SER A 411 6.19 4.31 29.89
C SER A 411 6.15 3.44 28.63
N SER A 412 7.23 3.42 27.88
CA SER A 412 7.30 2.56 26.69
C SER A 412 7.20 1.10 27.08
N SER A 413 7.76 0.71 28.23
CA SER A 413 7.68 -0.67 28.69
C SER A 413 6.24 -1.07 28.97
N ASN A 414 5.52 -0.28 29.74
CA ASN A 414 4.12 -0.60 30.08
C ASN A 414 3.21 -0.57 28.85
N ALA A 415 3.42 0.42 27.98
CA ALA A 415 2.59 0.57 26.78
C ALA A 415 2.77 -0.62 25.84
N MET A 416 4.02 -1.03 25.60
CA MET A 416 4.24 -2.13 24.66
C MET A 416 3.85 -3.49 25.25
N ASP A 417 3.98 -3.66 26.57
CA ASP A 417 3.45 -4.86 27.23
C ASP A 417 1.93 -4.92 27.06
N ALA A 418 1.24 -3.77 27.22
CA ALA A 418 -0.20 -3.69 27.03
C ALA A 418 -0.59 -3.98 25.57
N ALA A 419 0.18 -3.42 24.63
CA ALA A 419 -0.08 -3.65 23.20
C ALA A 419 0.02 -5.13 22.86
N ALA A 420 1.07 -5.81 23.35
CA ALA A 420 1.25 -7.24 23.09
C ALA A 420 0.11 -8.05 23.71
N LYS A 421 -0.27 -7.75 24.94
CA LYS A 421 -1.34 -8.48 25.62
C LYS A 421 -2.69 -8.28 24.93
N ARG A 422 -3.03 -7.03 24.63
CA ARG A 422 -4.28 -6.70 23.94
C ARG A 422 -4.31 -7.31 22.54
N GLY A 423 -3.19 -7.26 21.86
CA GLY A 423 -3.06 -7.86 20.51
C GLY A 423 -3.20 -9.38 20.55
N ASP A 424 -2.55 -10.02 21.54
CA ASP A 424 -2.66 -11.49 21.69
C ASP A 424 -4.08 -11.94 21.89
N ALA A 425 -4.89 -11.17 22.59
CA ALA A 425 -6.30 -11.48 22.79
C ALA A 425 -7.05 -11.55 21.44
N LEU A 426 -6.72 -10.63 20.54
CA LEU A 426 -7.32 -10.63 19.20
C LEU A 426 -6.79 -11.79 18.35
N LEU A 427 -5.52 -12.16 18.53
CA LEU A 427 -4.97 -13.32 17.83
C LEU A 427 -5.67 -14.61 18.29
N ARG A 428 -5.94 -14.74 19.59
CA ARG A 428 -6.66 -15.92 20.11
C ARG A 428 -8.08 -15.99 19.54
N LYS A 429 -8.73 -14.83 19.43
CA LYS A 429 -10.08 -14.77 18.86
C LYS A 429 -10.08 -15.20 17.39
N PHE A 430 -9.11 -14.74 16.62
CA PHE A 430 -8.97 -15.12 15.21
C PHE A 430 -8.68 -16.62 15.07
N GLU A 431 -7.78 -17.12 15.92
CA GLU A 431 -7.42 -18.54 15.92
C GLU A 431 -8.66 -19.43 16.18
N ARG A 432 -9.45 -19.09 17.20
CA ARG A 432 -10.66 -19.86 17.51
C ARG A 432 -11.66 -19.84 16.37
N ALA A 433 -11.80 -18.72 15.68
CA ALA A 433 -12.77 -18.58 14.60
C ALA A 433 -12.33 -19.30 13.32
N ASN A 434 -11.04 -19.65 13.18
CA ASN A 434 -10.49 -20.12 11.90
C ASN A 434 -9.70 -21.42 12.00
N LYS A 435 -9.89 -22.22 13.07
CA LYS A 435 -9.31 -23.56 13.20
C LYS A 435 -10.12 -24.58 12.41
#